data_8c2595be49638e9e1ae7928f3a30876d
#
_entry.id   8c2595be49638e9e1ae7928f3a30876d
#
_cell.length_a   1.000
_cell.length_b   1.000
_cell.length_c   1.000
_cell.angle_alpha   90.00
_cell.angle_beta   90.00
_cell.angle_gamma   90.00
#
_symmetry.space_group_name_H-M   'P 1'
#
loop_
_entity.id
_entity.type
_entity.pdbx_description
1 polymer ?
#
loop_
_entity_poly.entity_id
_entity_poly.type
_entity_poly.pdbx_seq_one_letter_code
_entity_poly.pdbx_strand_id
1 'polypeptide(L)'
;IKIPYGRLTNEQIDVLAEVAEDYADSISHVTTRQDIQLHFVHIEDTPDIMRRLAVVGITTREACGNSVRNVTACHLAGVCKTEVFDISPYAEALKTFLLGHPDVQDFGRKMKPAFSGCANEACGLVNMHDLGFVAATRMENGVERRGFEFYVGGGLGAIPHPAQLLDEFVTEDEILPLSQAVCRVFSRLGERENRGRARIKFLVAKLGIEEFRRLVFEERAELPHDPQWTAYLEELEDYEEKPLAEGASLEFKGNGDQSDGFRSWHRTNVRAQRQEGYAVATIKLPLGDITSDQ
;
A
#
# COMPACT_ATOMS: atom_id res chain seq x y z
N ILE A 1 -7.57 -11.56 -2.72
CA ILE A 1 -6.13 -11.85 -2.77
C ILE A 1 -5.40 -10.58 -2.38
N LYS A 2 -4.42 -10.69 -1.47
CA LYS A 2 -3.70 -9.51 -0.94
C LYS A 2 -2.45 -9.26 -1.78
N ILE A 3 -2.37 -8.09 -2.41
CA ILE A 3 -1.24 -7.66 -3.22
C ILE A 3 -0.62 -6.42 -2.55
N PRO A 4 0.43 -6.59 -1.74
CA PRO A 4 1.03 -5.48 -1.00
C PRO A 4 1.47 -4.35 -1.94
N TYR A 5 1.04 -3.13 -1.62
CA TYR A 5 1.28 -1.90 -2.40
C TYR A 5 1.11 -2.06 -3.92
N GLY A 6 0.32 -3.07 -4.35
CA GLY A 6 -0.01 -3.31 -5.74
C GLY A 6 1.12 -3.89 -6.60
N ARG A 7 2.25 -4.29 -5.99
CA ARG A 7 3.39 -4.84 -6.73
C ARG A 7 3.19 -6.31 -7.05
N LEU A 8 3.43 -6.69 -8.30
CA LEU A 8 3.40 -8.07 -8.79
C LEU A 8 4.65 -8.36 -9.61
N THR A 9 5.17 -9.58 -9.49
CA THR A 9 6.17 -10.13 -10.42
C THR A 9 5.49 -10.79 -11.62
N ASN A 10 6.26 -11.09 -12.67
CA ASN A 10 5.75 -11.80 -13.84
C ASN A 10 5.12 -13.15 -13.44
N GLU A 11 5.83 -13.93 -12.61
CA GLU A 11 5.37 -15.24 -12.15
C GLU A 11 4.07 -15.14 -11.33
N GLN A 12 3.90 -14.06 -10.57
CA GLN A 12 2.67 -13.80 -9.83
C GLN A 12 1.50 -13.47 -10.76
N ILE A 13 1.76 -12.69 -11.81
CA ILE A 13 0.73 -12.35 -12.81
C ILE A 13 0.30 -13.61 -13.56
N ASP A 14 1.24 -14.46 -13.99
CA ASP A 14 0.95 -15.72 -14.68
C ASP A 14 0.08 -16.63 -13.82
N VAL A 15 0.43 -16.83 -12.54
CA VAL A 15 -0.38 -17.66 -11.62
C VAL A 15 -1.75 -17.06 -11.36
N LEU A 16 -1.87 -15.73 -11.27
CA LEU A 16 -3.18 -15.07 -11.11
C LEU A 16 -4.06 -15.26 -12.34
N ALA A 17 -3.49 -15.19 -13.55
CA ALA A 17 -4.20 -15.46 -14.80
C ALA A 17 -4.69 -16.91 -14.87
N GLU A 18 -3.80 -17.89 -14.62
CA GLU A 18 -4.17 -19.30 -14.57
C GLU A 18 -5.27 -19.61 -13.54
N VAL A 19 -5.17 -19.05 -12.34
CA VAL A 19 -6.18 -19.23 -11.30
C VAL A 19 -7.50 -18.59 -11.69
N ALA A 20 -7.49 -17.44 -12.36
CA ALA A 20 -8.71 -16.82 -12.86
C ALA A 20 -9.36 -17.68 -13.96
N GLU A 21 -8.55 -18.25 -14.86
CA GLU A 21 -8.99 -19.11 -15.94
C GLU A 21 -9.65 -20.38 -15.42
N ASP A 22 -9.02 -21.04 -14.45
CA ASP A 22 -9.48 -22.33 -13.93
C ASP A 22 -10.68 -22.20 -12.98
N TYR A 23 -10.84 -21.08 -12.26
CA TYR A 23 -11.78 -20.98 -11.12
C TYR A 23 -12.69 -19.74 -11.11
N ALA A 24 -12.52 -18.78 -12.02
CA ALA A 24 -13.22 -17.48 -11.94
C ALA A 24 -13.62 -16.89 -13.31
N ASP A 25 -14.12 -17.75 -14.21
CA ASP A 25 -14.59 -17.35 -15.55
C ASP A 25 -13.56 -16.51 -16.35
N SER A 26 -12.27 -16.77 -16.14
CA SER A 26 -11.14 -16.06 -16.77
C SER A 26 -11.11 -14.55 -16.47
N ILE A 27 -11.71 -14.10 -15.36
CA ILE A 27 -11.77 -12.67 -15.00
C ILE A 27 -11.17 -12.44 -13.62
N SER A 28 -10.22 -11.52 -13.55
CA SER A 28 -9.69 -10.93 -12.32
C SER A 28 -10.19 -9.49 -12.17
N HIS A 29 -10.53 -9.08 -10.94
CA HIS A 29 -10.93 -7.72 -10.64
C HIS A 29 -9.88 -7.01 -9.81
N VAL A 30 -9.28 -5.94 -10.36
CA VAL A 30 -8.33 -5.06 -9.66
C VAL A 30 -9.12 -4.09 -8.78
N THR A 31 -8.86 -4.13 -7.48
CA THR A 31 -9.61 -3.32 -6.52
C THR A 31 -8.99 -1.93 -6.30
N THR A 32 -9.78 -1.00 -5.74
CA THR A 32 -9.29 0.31 -5.30
C THR A 32 -8.30 0.25 -4.12
N ARG A 33 -7.95 -0.95 -3.65
CA ARG A 33 -6.91 -1.17 -2.64
C ARG A 33 -5.72 -1.94 -3.18
N GLN A 34 -5.56 -1.93 -4.49
CA GLN A 34 -4.44 -2.61 -5.15
C GLN A 34 -4.42 -4.13 -4.86
N ASP A 35 -5.57 -4.70 -4.61
CA ASP A 35 -5.78 -6.14 -4.42
C ASP A 35 -6.42 -6.74 -5.68
N ILE A 36 -6.38 -8.06 -5.80
CA ILE A 36 -7.11 -8.82 -6.82
C ILE A 36 -8.28 -9.54 -6.16
N GLN A 37 -9.46 -9.50 -6.79
CA GLN A 37 -10.61 -10.31 -6.43
C GLN A 37 -10.95 -11.28 -7.56
N LEU A 38 -11.23 -12.52 -7.18
CA LEU A 38 -11.84 -13.53 -8.03
C LEU A 38 -13.28 -13.68 -7.59
N HIS A 39 -14.20 -13.68 -8.53
CA HIS A 39 -15.63 -13.79 -8.26
C HIS A 39 -16.11 -15.19 -8.61
N PHE A 40 -17.23 -15.61 -7.99
CA PHE A 40 -17.93 -16.87 -8.26
C PHE A 40 -17.11 -18.16 -8.00
N VAL A 41 -16.02 -18.06 -7.26
CA VAL A 41 -15.20 -19.21 -6.85
C VAL A 41 -16.01 -20.16 -5.97
N HIS A 42 -16.00 -21.45 -6.27
CA HIS A 42 -16.59 -22.46 -5.41
C HIS A 42 -15.76 -22.67 -4.15
N ILE A 43 -16.43 -22.90 -3.03
CA ILE A 43 -15.75 -23.01 -1.73
C ILE A 43 -14.80 -24.22 -1.68
N GLU A 44 -15.11 -25.28 -2.40
CA GLU A 44 -14.32 -26.50 -2.51
C GLU A 44 -12.97 -26.25 -3.19
N ASP A 45 -12.89 -25.28 -4.10
CA ASP A 45 -11.67 -24.94 -4.86
C ASP A 45 -10.74 -23.99 -4.09
N THR A 46 -11.26 -23.36 -3.03
CA THR A 46 -10.50 -22.37 -2.26
C THR A 46 -9.16 -22.90 -1.73
N PRO A 47 -9.05 -24.14 -1.18
CA PRO A 47 -7.77 -24.64 -0.70
C PRO A 47 -6.72 -24.81 -1.82
N ASP A 48 -7.15 -25.17 -3.03
CA ASP A 48 -6.24 -25.33 -4.17
C ASP A 48 -5.74 -23.99 -4.69
N ILE A 49 -6.66 -23.05 -4.87
CA ILE A 49 -6.33 -21.65 -5.19
C ILE A 49 -5.29 -21.09 -4.21
N MET A 50 -5.52 -21.28 -2.90
CA MET A 50 -4.60 -20.79 -1.87
C MET A 50 -3.21 -21.43 -1.96
N ARG A 51 -3.12 -22.73 -2.27
CA ARG A 51 -1.85 -23.42 -2.46
C ARG A 51 -1.10 -22.91 -3.69
N ARG A 52 -1.80 -22.72 -4.83
CA ARG A 52 -1.20 -22.17 -6.06
C ARG A 52 -0.65 -20.76 -5.82
N LEU A 53 -1.41 -19.89 -5.18
CA LEU A 53 -0.98 -18.55 -4.83
C LEU A 53 0.24 -18.57 -3.88
N ALA A 54 0.27 -19.50 -2.92
CA ALA A 54 1.37 -19.61 -1.96
C ALA A 54 2.70 -20.00 -2.60
N VAL A 55 2.69 -20.75 -3.71
CA VAL A 55 3.91 -21.12 -4.46
C VAL A 55 4.68 -19.89 -4.93
N VAL A 56 3.97 -18.82 -5.30
CA VAL A 56 4.56 -17.54 -5.74
C VAL A 56 4.55 -16.46 -4.64
N GLY A 57 4.39 -16.88 -3.37
CA GLY A 57 4.46 -15.98 -2.22
C GLY A 57 3.22 -15.07 -2.02
N ILE A 58 2.13 -15.32 -2.73
CA ILE A 58 0.89 -14.56 -2.56
C ILE A 58 0.04 -15.17 -1.44
N THR A 59 -0.62 -14.34 -0.64
CA THR A 59 -1.52 -14.75 0.43
C THR A 59 -2.88 -14.09 0.34
N THR A 60 -3.90 -14.76 0.89
CA THR A 60 -5.24 -14.19 1.13
C THR A 60 -5.44 -13.75 2.58
N ARG A 61 -4.43 -13.97 3.44
CA ARG A 61 -4.51 -13.70 4.88
C ARG A 61 -4.81 -12.22 5.13
N GLU A 62 -5.82 -11.95 5.99
CA GLU A 62 -6.25 -10.60 6.35
C GLU A 62 -6.66 -9.68 5.18
N ALA A 63 -6.89 -10.24 4.00
CA ALA A 63 -7.49 -9.49 2.90
C ALA A 63 -8.92 -9.03 3.23
N CYS A 64 -9.58 -9.69 4.18
CA CYS A 64 -10.90 -9.36 4.70
C CYS A 64 -10.90 -9.36 6.25
N GLY A 65 -11.99 -8.88 6.89
CA GLY A 65 -12.14 -8.92 8.35
C GLY A 65 -11.90 -7.57 9.05
N ASN A 66 -11.88 -7.62 10.38
CA ASN A 66 -11.62 -6.49 11.26
C ASN A 66 -10.15 -6.48 11.72
N SER A 67 -9.26 -6.55 10.76
CA SER A 67 -7.81 -6.56 10.90
C SER A 67 -7.20 -5.44 10.07
N VAL A 68 -5.88 -5.38 10.02
CA VAL A 68 -5.16 -4.50 9.08
C VAL A 68 -5.31 -5.06 7.67
N ARG A 69 -5.90 -4.25 6.80
CA ARG A 69 -6.09 -4.57 5.38
C ARG A 69 -4.80 -4.37 4.61
N ASN A 70 -4.84 -4.63 3.31
CA ASN A 70 -3.69 -4.37 2.45
C ASN A 70 -3.07 -3.00 2.72
N VAL A 71 -1.76 -2.92 2.76
CA VAL A 71 -1.02 -1.64 2.74
C VAL A 71 -0.98 -1.18 1.30
N THR A 72 -1.54 -0.02 1.01
CA THR A 72 -1.49 0.58 -0.32
C THR A 72 -0.38 1.62 -0.41
N ALA A 73 0.08 1.89 -1.61
CA ALA A 73 1.12 2.89 -1.85
C ALA A 73 0.87 3.66 -3.16
N CYS A 74 1.68 4.68 -3.39
CA CYS A 74 1.75 5.33 -4.69
C CYS A 74 2.05 4.29 -5.78
N HIS A 75 1.26 4.26 -6.84
CA HIS A 75 1.42 3.30 -7.95
C HIS A 75 2.68 3.54 -8.80
N LEU A 76 3.39 4.63 -8.54
CA LEU A 76 4.65 5.01 -9.20
C LEU A 76 5.85 4.95 -8.23
N ALA A 77 5.70 4.36 -7.06
CA ALA A 77 6.80 4.22 -6.11
C ALA A 77 8.01 3.54 -6.76
N GLY A 78 9.19 4.09 -6.53
CA GLY A 78 10.45 3.63 -7.12
C GLY A 78 10.72 4.16 -8.54
N VAL A 79 9.71 4.66 -9.26
CA VAL A 79 9.87 5.13 -10.65
C VAL A 79 9.39 6.58 -10.88
N CYS A 80 8.82 7.22 -9.88
CA CYS A 80 8.30 8.57 -10.00
C CYS A 80 9.43 9.61 -9.96
N LYS A 81 9.37 10.58 -10.88
CA LYS A 81 10.36 11.68 -10.93
C LYS A 81 10.25 12.69 -9.79
N THR A 82 9.08 12.74 -9.15
CA THR A 82 8.76 13.74 -8.11
C THR A 82 8.70 13.13 -6.71
N GLU A 83 8.97 11.83 -6.57
CA GLU A 83 9.03 11.21 -5.24
C GLU A 83 10.26 11.70 -4.46
N VAL A 84 10.10 11.84 -3.16
CA VAL A 84 11.18 12.22 -2.24
C VAL A 84 12.18 11.07 -2.14
N PHE A 85 11.65 9.84 -1.96
CA PHE A 85 12.37 8.57 -2.04
C PHE A 85 11.37 7.44 -2.30
N ASP A 86 11.86 6.25 -2.67
CA ASP A 86 11.03 5.06 -2.84
C ASP A 86 10.43 4.61 -1.51
N ILE A 87 9.10 4.55 -1.45
CA ILE A 87 8.35 4.16 -0.25
C ILE A 87 7.99 2.68 -0.22
N SER A 88 8.33 1.92 -1.25
CA SER A 88 7.99 0.49 -1.36
C SER A 88 8.56 -0.36 -0.22
N PRO A 89 9.82 -0.17 0.22
CA PRO A 89 10.40 -0.94 1.32
C PRO A 89 9.65 -0.74 2.64
N TYR A 90 9.21 0.49 2.92
CA TYR A 90 8.48 0.83 4.15
C TYR A 90 7.06 0.26 4.14
N ALA A 91 6.41 0.26 2.96
CA ALA A 91 5.10 -0.37 2.80
C ALA A 91 5.18 -1.89 2.99
N GLU A 92 6.24 -2.52 2.47
CA GLU A 92 6.52 -3.95 2.67
C GLU A 92 6.82 -4.26 4.14
N ALA A 93 7.66 -3.45 4.80
CA ALA A 93 7.99 -3.61 6.21
C ALA A 93 6.74 -3.52 7.10
N LEU A 94 5.91 -2.49 6.89
CA LEU A 94 4.66 -2.32 7.66
C LEU A 94 3.69 -3.48 7.42
N LYS A 95 3.55 -3.94 6.18
CA LYS A 95 2.70 -5.10 5.83
C LYS A 95 3.21 -6.36 6.54
N THR A 96 4.51 -6.62 6.47
CA THR A 96 5.12 -7.82 7.04
C THR A 96 5.01 -7.83 8.55
N PHE A 97 5.31 -6.70 9.19
CA PHE A 97 5.22 -6.55 10.64
C PHE A 97 3.79 -6.72 11.17
N LEU A 98 2.79 -6.13 10.50
CA LEU A 98 1.41 -6.17 10.97
C LEU A 98 0.67 -7.46 10.59
N LEU A 99 1.14 -8.24 9.60
CA LEU A 99 0.47 -9.46 9.16
C LEU A 99 0.50 -10.54 10.24
N GLY A 100 -0.64 -10.77 10.87
CA GLY A 100 -0.77 -11.75 11.96
C GLY A 100 -0.23 -11.29 13.30
N HIS A 101 0.18 -10.03 13.42
CA HIS A 101 0.65 -9.47 14.68
C HIS A 101 -0.47 -9.53 15.76
N PRO A 102 -0.19 -9.96 16.98
CA PRO A 102 -1.23 -10.13 18.03
C PRO A 102 -2.05 -8.86 18.31
N ASP A 103 -1.41 -7.69 18.31
CA ASP A 103 -2.06 -6.42 18.63
C ASP A 103 -3.06 -5.95 17.57
N VAL A 104 -3.10 -6.60 16.39
CA VAL A 104 -3.97 -6.18 15.28
C VAL A 104 -5.08 -7.18 14.94
N GLN A 105 -5.27 -8.21 15.75
CA GLN A 105 -6.26 -9.27 15.50
C GLN A 105 -7.64 -8.95 16.09
N ASP A 106 -7.74 -8.01 17.01
CA ASP A 106 -8.99 -7.69 17.72
C ASP A 106 -9.36 -6.20 17.62
N PHE A 107 -9.86 -5.80 16.45
CA PHE A 107 -10.41 -4.46 16.22
C PHE A 107 -11.94 -4.47 16.16
N GLY A 108 -12.57 -3.35 16.52
CA GLY A 108 -14.00 -3.13 16.24
C GLY A 108 -14.29 -3.05 14.74
N ARG A 109 -13.30 -2.65 13.93
CA ARG A 109 -13.42 -2.50 12.47
C ARG A 109 -12.05 -2.58 11.80
N LYS A 110 -12.06 -2.81 10.45
CA LYS A 110 -10.86 -2.81 9.60
C LYS A 110 -10.05 -1.53 9.72
N MET A 111 -8.73 -1.66 9.59
CA MET A 111 -7.77 -0.57 9.48
C MET A 111 -7.09 -0.61 8.11
N LYS A 112 -6.81 0.55 7.52
CA LYS A 112 -6.29 0.70 6.16
C LYS A 112 -5.09 1.63 6.17
N PRO A 113 -3.86 1.11 6.01
CA PRO A 113 -2.66 1.93 5.83
C PRO A 113 -2.46 2.34 4.37
N ALA A 114 -1.76 3.47 4.17
CA ALA A 114 -1.32 3.93 2.85
C ALA A 114 -0.03 4.75 2.93
N PHE A 115 0.81 4.65 1.88
CA PHE A 115 2.03 5.42 1.72
C PHE A 115 1.98 6.30 0.47
N SER A 116 2.57 7.49 0.53
CA SER A 116 2.80 8.39 -0.60
C SER A 116 4.26 8.80 -0.65
N GLY A 117 4.89 8.71 -1.84
CA GLY A 117 6.29 9.08 -2.05
C GLY A 117 6.51 10.58 -2.17
N CYS A 118 5.45 11.41 -2.24
CA CYS A 118 5.55 12.86 -2.33
C CYS A 118 4.32 13.54 -1.70
N ALA A 119 4.51 14.78 -1.26
CA ALA A 119 3.44 15.62 -0.67
C ALA A 119 2.60 16.34 -1.74
N ASN A 120 3.17 16.63 -2.91
CA ASN A 120 2.55 17.49 -3.92
C ASN A 120 1.49 16.79 -4.76
N GLU A 121 1.56 15.47 -4.86
CA GLU A 121 0.60 14.65 -5.60
C GLU A 121 0.01 13.61 -4.64
N ALA A 122 -1.30 13.56 -4.52
CA ALA A 122 -1.99 12.67 -3.59
C ALA A 122 -2.10 11.21 -4.11
N CYS A 123 -1.10 10.71 -4.84
CA CYS A 123 -1.13 9.39 -5.47
C CYS A 123 -1.39 8.24 -4.48
N GLY A 124 -0.81 8.31 -3.27
CA GLY A 124 -1.05 7.34 -2.20
C GLY A 124 -2.40 7.48 -1.51
N LEU A 125 -3.18 8.54 -1.80
CA LEU A 125 -4.50 8.82 -1.21
C LEU A 125 -4.51 8.78 0.32
N VAL A 126 -3.42 9.23 0.95
CA VAL A 126 -3.18 9.19 2.40
C VAL A 126 -4.36 9.78 3.20
N ASN A 127 -4.90 10.91 2.74
CA ASN A 127 -5.95 11.65 3.45
C ASN A 127 -7.27 10.88 3.68
N MET A 128 -7.48 9.76 2.99
CA MET A 128 -8.68 8.94 3.17
C MET A 128 -8.38 7.58 3.83
N HIS A 129 -7.21 7.42 4.45
CA HIS A 129 -6.79 6.19 5.09
C HIS A 129 -6.73 6.30 6.61
N ASP A 130 -6.82 5.15 7.29
CA ASP A 130 -6.78 5.08 8.76
C ASP A 130 -5.38 5.39 9.30
N LEU A 131 -4.33 4.94 8.60
CA LEU A 131 -2.92 5.31 8.77
C LEU A 131 -2.41 5.81 7.43
N GLY A 132 -1.71 6.92 7.42
CA GLY A 132 -1.17 7.51 6.21
C GLY A 132 0.22 8.07 6.41
N PHE A 133 1.14 7.71 5.53
CA PHE A 133 2.53 8.14 5.56
C PHE A 133 2.87 8.87 4.27
N VAL A 134 3.38 10.11 4.41
CA VAL A 134 3.87 10.93 3.28
C VAL A 134 5.36 11.11 3.43
N ALA A 135 6.14 10.66 2.45
CA ALA A 135 7.59 10.77 2.47
C ALA A 135 8.06 12.22 2.60
N ALA A 136 8.98 12.45 3.50
CA ALA A 136 9.59 13.72 3.79
C ALA A 136 11.08 13.57 4.13
N THR A 137 11.87 14.61 3.93
CA THR A 137 13.25 14.69 4.42
C THR A 137 13.42 15.89 5.31
N ARG A 138 14.35 15.79 6.26
CA ARG A 138 14.71 16.88 7.16
C ARG A 138 16.23 16.94 7.35
N MET A 139 16.79 18.14 7.35
CA MET A 139 18.21 18.32 7.67
C MET A 139 18.43 18.30 9.18
N GLU A 140 19.22 17.35 9.67
CA GLU A 140 19.63 17.24 11.06
C GLU A 140 21.15 17.20 11.17
N ASN A 141 21.74 18.20 11.84
CA ASN A 141 23.19 18.29 12.00
C ASN A 141 24.00 18.22 10.69
N GLY A 142 23.43 18.75 9.58
CA GLY A 142 24.06 18.71 8.26
C GLY A 142 23.91 17.40 7.50
N VAL A 143 23.16 16.43 8.03
CA VAL A 143 22.81 15.17 7.37
C VAL A 143 21.33 15.18 7.01
N GLU A 144 21.01 14.80 5.78
CA GLU A 144 19.63 14.61 5.38
C GLU A 144 19.09 13.31 5.99
N ARG A 145 17.99 13.42 6.71
CA ARG A 145 17.26 12.29 7.31
C ARG A 145 15.98 12.03 6.55
N ARG A 146 15.71 10.77 6.21
CA ARG A 146 14.44 10.31 5.68
C ARG A 146 13.44 10.09 6.81
N GLY A 147 12.19 10.35 6.53
CA GLY A 147 11.08 10.15 7.46
C GLY A 147 9.76 10.40 6.78
N PHE A 148 8.71 10.50 7.57
CA PHE A 148 7.35 10.63 7.06
C PHE A 148 6.52 11.60 7.90
N GLU A 149 5.70 12.41 7.24
CA GLU A 149 4.54 12.96 7.90
C GLU A 149 3.56 11.83 8.17
N PHE A 150 3.10 11.70 9.41
CA PHE A 150 2.20 10.62 9.81
C PHE A 150 0.79 11.14 10.08
N TYR A 151 -0.15 10.64 9.30
CA TYR A 151 -1.57 11.00 9.36
C TYR A 151 -2.41 9.85 9.90
N VAL A 152 -3.47 10.16 10.63
CA VAL A 152 -4.40 9.15 11.21
C VAL A 152 -5.85 9.55 11.05
N GLY A 153 -6.74 8.56 11.07
CA GLY A 153 -8.17 8.78 11.20
C GLY A 153 -8.89 9.22 9.92
N GLY A 154 -8.30 8.99 8.75
CA GLY A 154 -8.99 9.21 7.48
C GLY A 154 -9.96 8.08 7.12
N GLY A 155 -10.94 8.38 6.30
CA GLY A 155 -11.82 7.36 5.76
C GLY A 155 -13.05 7.89 5.05
N LEU A 156 -13.44 7.18 4.00
CA LEU A 156 -14.68 7.39 3.24
C LEU A 156 -15.86 6.67 3.91
N GLY A 157 -16.93 6.51 3.18
CA GLY A 157 -18.20 5.92 3.60
C GLY A 157 -19.26 7.00 3.81
N ALA A 158 -20.37 6.67 4.47
CA ALA A 158 -21.49 7.58 4.64
C ALA A 158 -21.14 8.89 5.40
N ILE A 159 -20.12 8.85 6.26
CA ILE A 159 -19.65 10.02 7.01
C ILE A 159 -18.12 10.10 6.76
N PRO A 160 -17.67 10.81 5.71
CA PRO A 160 -16.25 10.92 5.40
C PRO A 160 -15.52 11.82 6.42
N HIS A 161 -14.28 11.43 6.74
CA HIS A 161 -13.36 12.25 7.53
C HIS A 161 -12.01 12.30 6.80
N PRO A 162 -11.37 13.47 6.69
CA PRO A 162 -9.99 13.56 6.29
C PRO A 162 -9.09 13.04 7.41
N ALA A 163 -7.95 12.46 7.05
CA ALA A 163 -6.93 12.11 8.01
C ALA A 163 -6.36 13.38 8.65
N GLN A 164 -5.97 13.30 9.91
CA GLN A 164 -5.37 14.39 10.67
C GLN A 164 -3.89 14.10 10.94
N LEU A 165 -3.06 15.13 10.92
CA LEU A 165 -1.63 15.00 11.17
C LEU A 165 -1.36 14.60 12.62
N LEU A 166 -0.81 13.40 12.81
CA LEU A 166 -0.39 12.88 14.10
C LEU A 166 1.01 13.38 14.47
N ASP A 167 1.93 13.34 13.51
CA ASP A 167 3.30 13.82 13.68
C ASP A 167 3.81 14.41 12.35
N GLU A 168 4.55 15.52 12.45
CA GLU A 168 5.12 16.20 11.29
C GLU A 168 6.34 15.48 10.70
N PHE A 169 7.02 14.64 11.50
CA PHE A 169 8.19 13.90 11.05
C PHE A 169 8.51 12.68 11.91
N VAL A 170 8.04 11.54 11.47
CA VAL A 170 8.37 10.22 12.02
C VAL A 170 9.59 9.68 11.31
N THR A 171 10.66 9.37 12.02
CA THR A 171 11.86 8.76 11.45
C THR A 171 11.59 7.33 10.98
N GLU A 172 12.46 6.81 10.12
CA GLU A 172 12.30 5.47 9.51
C GLU A 172 12.14 4.37 10.57
N ASP A 173 12.90 4.43 11.65
CA ASP A 173 12.89 3.48 12.77
C ASP A 173 11.63 3.55 13.66
N GLU A 174 10.86 4.64 13.56
CA GLU A 174 9.64 4.85 14.36
C GLU A 174 8.34 4.49 13.61
N ILE A 175 8.38 4.17 12.31
CA ILE A 175 7.18 3.83 11.53
C ILE A 175 6.43 2.64 12.12
N LEU A 176 7.13 1.54 12.38
CA LEU A 176 6.52 0.29 12.86
C LEU A 176 6.04 0.41 14.32
N PRO A 177 6.86 0.89 15.26
CA PRO A 177 6.41 1.00 16.64
C PRO A 177 5.29 2.02 16.85
N LEU A 178 5.29 3.16 16.16
CA LEU A 178 4.17 4.10 16.23
C LEU A 178 2.90 3.53 15.60
N SER A 179 3.02 2.79 14.50
CA SER A 179 1.87 2.07 13.91
C SER A 179 1.29 1.05 14.90
N GLN A 180 2.14 0.30 15.61
CA GLN A 180 1.73 -0.64 16.65
C GLN A 180 1.02 0.08 17.79
N ALA A 181 1.57 1.21 18.27
CA ALA A 181 0.95 2.02 19.31
C ALA A 181 -0.45 2.53 18.92
N VAL A 182 -0.60 3.03 17.68
CA VAL A 182 -1.92 3.42 17.15
C VAL A 182 -2.88 2.24 17.14
N CYS A 183 -2.43 1.05 16.72
CA CYS A 183 -3.24 -0.16 16.71
C CYS A 183 -3.71 -0.54 18.11
N ARG A 184 -2.85 -0.48 19.13
CA ARG A 184 -3.19 -0.80 20.52
C ARG A 184 -4.17 0.21 21.12
N VAL A 185 -3.95 1.52 20.90
CA VAL A 185 -4.88 2.57 21.32
C VAL A 185 -6.26 2.36 20.65
N PHE A 186 -6.27 2.05 19.37
CA PHE A 186 -7.52 1.76 18.64
C PHE A 186 -8.20 0.49 19.12
N SER A 187 -7.47 -0.59 19.39
CA SER A 187 -8.02 -1.82 19.96
C SER A 187 -8.67 -1.59 21.31
N ARG A 188 -8.02 -0.80 22.19
CA ARG A 188 -8.48 -0.52 23.56
C ARG A 188 -9.66 0.44 23.63
N LEU A 189 -9.66 1.53 22.83
CA LEU A 189 -10.59 2.64 22.96
C LEU A 189 -11.60 2.75 21.81
N GLY A 190 -11.41 1.96 20.75
CA GLY A 190 -12.30 1.96 19.59
C GLY A 190 -13.71 1.47 19.93
N GLU A 191 -14.69 1.99 19.20
CA GLU A 191 -16.08 1.56 19.30
C GLU A 191 -16.25 0.12 18.81
N ARG A 192 -16.94 -0.72 19.60
CA ARG A 192 -17.13 -2.15 19.29
C ARG A 192 -18.59 -2.54 19.11
N GLU A 193 -19.53 -1.83 19.74
CA GLU A 193 -20.94 -2.14 19.69
C GLU A 193 -21.61 -1.59 18.42
N ASN A 194 -21.35 -0.31 18.13
CA ASN A 194 -21.89 0.33 16.93
C ASN A 194 -20.97 0.17 15.72
N ARG A 195 -21.18 -0.89 14.93
CA ARG A 195 -20.40 -1.19 13.73
C ARG A 195 -20.32 -0.02 12.73
N GLY A 196 -21.33 0.84 12.66
CA GLY A 196 -21.36 2.03 11.80
C GLY A 196 -20.36 3.09 12.21
N ARG A 197 -19.97 3.10 13.49
CA ARG A 197 -19.03 4.07 14.10
C ARG A 197 -17.74 3.44 14.63
N ALA A 198 -17.44 2.19 14.28
CA ALA A 198 -16.31 1.44 14.81
C ALA A 198 -14.96 1.66 14.10
N ARG A 199 -14.88 2.52 13.05
CA ARG A 199 -13.63 2.91 12.41
C ARG A 199 -12.84 3.90 13.27
N ILE A 200 -11.48 3.85 13.18
CA ILE A 200 -10.57 4.73 13.94
C ILE A 200 -10.89 6.23 13.75
N LYS A 201 -11.36 6.64 12.57
CA LYS A 201 -11.76 8.05 12.30
C LYS A 201 -12.78 8.59 13.31
N PHE A 202 -13.67 7.75 13.80
CA PHE A 202 -14.66 8.15 14.82
C PHE A 202 -14.04 8.26 16.21
N LEU A 203 -13.03 7.43 16.53
CA LEU A 203 -12.25 7.56 17.75
C LEU A 203 -11.45 8.86 17.75
N VAL A 204 -10.73 9.16 16.66
CA VAL A 204 -9.96 10.40 16.49
C VAL A 204 -10.90 11.63 16.58
N ALA A 205 -12.05 11.57 15.93
CA ALA A 205 -13.05 12.67 16.00
C ALA A 205 -13.64 12.85 17.40
N LYS A 206 -13.80 11.77 18.18
CA LYS A 206 -14.32 11.80 19.54
C LYS A 206 -13.32 12.38 20.54
N LEU A 207 -12.06 12.02 20.43
CA LEU A 207 -10.99 12.45 21.34
C LEU A 207 -10.40 13.81 20.96
N GLY A 208 -10.42 14.15 19.68
CA GLY A 208 -9.56 15.17 19.09
C GLY A 208 -8.14 14.68 18.84
N ILE A 209 -7.43 15.31 17.89
CA ILE A 209 -6.10 14.83 17.46
C ILE A 209 -5.06 14.96 18.58
N GLU A 210 -5.10 16.01 19.39
CA GLU A 210 -4.12 16.23 20.45
C GLU A 210 -4.20 15.17 21.55
N GLU A 211 -5.41 14.81 21.97
CA GLU A 211 -5.58 13.75 22.97
C GLU A 211 -5.25 12.38 22.38
N PHE A 212 -5.62 12.13 21.12
CA PHE A 212 -5.26 10.90 20.45
C PHE A 212 -3.73 10.76 20.30
N ARG A 213 -3.04 11.84 19.91
CA ARG A 213 -1.57 11.93 19.86
C ARG A 213 -0.94 11.59 21.20
N ARG A 214 -1.38 12.25 22.27
CA ARG A 214 -0.88 12.02 23.63
C ARG A 214 -0.97 10.54 24.00
N LEU A 215 -2.11 9.90 23.78
CA LEU A 215 -2.34 8.48 24.07
C LEU A 215 -1.45 7.55 23.23
N VAL A 216 -1.23 7.89 21.96
CA VAL A 216 -0.36 7.10 21.07
C VAL A 216 1.10 7.17 21.55
N PHE A 217 1.61 8.35 21.88
CA PHE A 217 2.98 8.50 22.34
C PHE A 217 3.21 7.89 23.74
N GLU A 218 2.23 7.96 24.64
CA GLU A 218 2.26 7.23 25.90
C GLU A 218 2.33 5.72 25.68
N GLU A 219 1.46 5.17 24.83
CA GLU A 219 1.47 3.76 24.46
C GLU A 219 2.82 3.37 23.82
N ARG A 220 3.37 4.21 22.93
CA ARG A 220 4.68 3.97 22.29
C ARG A 220 5.80 3.88 23.33
N ALA A 221 5.79 4.74 24.34
CA ALA A 221 6.80 4.75 25.41
C ALA A 221 6.75 3.50 26.30
N GLU A 222 5.59 2.87 26.42
CA GLU A 222 5.37 1.64 27.21
C GLU A 222 5.63 0.35 26.41
N LEU A 223 5.72 0.42 25.07
CA LEU A 223 5.97 -0.75 24.25
C LEU A 223 7.35 -1.35 24.56
N PRO A 224 7.45 -2.66 24.82
CA PRO A 224 8.74 -3.33 24.94
C PRO A 224 9.45 -3.26 23.58
N HIS A 225 10.76 -3.08 23.62
CA HIS A 225 11.58 -3.07 22.41
C HIS A 225 11.42 -4.37 21.62
N ASP A 226 11.15 -4.23 20.31
CA ASP A 226 11.07 -5.33 19.37
C ASP A 226 12.13 -5.13 18.28
N PRO A 227 13.08 -6.06 18.09
CA PRO A 227 14.10 -5.94 17.06
C PRO A 227 13.52 -5.92 15.63
N GLN A 228 12.29 -6.39 15.42
CA GLN A 228 11.62 -6.32 14.12
C GLN A 228 11.30 -4.88 13.68
N TRP A 229 11.27 -3.92 14.60
CA TRP A 229 10.98 -2.52 14.24
C TRP A 229 12.00 -1.90 13.30
N THR A 230 13.26 -2.35 13.36
CA THR A 230 14.38 -1.76 12.61
C THR A 230 15.08 -2.75 11.68
N ALA A 231 14.74 -4.04 11.74
CA ALA A 231 15.41 -5.07 10.94
C ALA A 231 15.39 -4.76 9.42
N TYR A 232 14.31 -4.19 8.92
CA TYR A 232 14.16 -3.85 7.50
C TYR A 232 15.09 -2.71 7.04
N LEU A 233 15.62 -1.90 7.96
CA LEU A 233 16.50 -0.77 7.61
C LEU A 233 17.83 -1.26 7.03
N GLU A 234 18.26 -2.46 7.39
CA GLU A 234 19.49 -3.09 6.87
C GLU A 234 19.34 -3.49 5.39
N GLU A 235 18.10 -3.67 4.92
CA GLU A 235 17.76 -4.12 3.57
C GLU A 235 17.39 -2.95 2.62
N LEU A 236 17.28 -1.71 3.13
CA LEU A 236 16.80 -0.57 2.32
C LEU A 236 17.66 -0.26 1.09
N GLU A 237 18.98 -0.51 1.14
CA GLU A 237 19.91 -0.24 0.05
C GLU A 237 19.72 -1.17 -1.14
N ASP A 238 19.12 -2.36 -0.93
CA ASP A 238 18.92 -3.38 -1.97
C ASP A 238 17.64 -3.17 -2.81
N TYR A 239 16.78 -2.24 -2.40
CA TYR A 239 15.50 -1.96 -3.06
C TYR A 239 15.57 -0.92 -4.18
N GLU A 240 16.72 -0.52 -4.65
CA GLU A 240 16.83 0.33 -5.83
C GLU A 240 16.42 -0.43 -7.11
N GLU A 241 15.36 0.05 -7.74
CA GLU A 241 15.00 -0.39 -9.10
C GLU A 241 16.10 0.01 -10.08
N LYS A 242 16.95 -0.96 -10.42
CA LYS A 242 18.03 -0.75 -11.39
C LYS A 242 17.51 -1.00 -12.80
N PRO A 243 17.96 -0.22 -13.79
CA PRO A 243 17.63 -0.47 -15.17
C PRO A 243 18.01 -1.88 -15.58
N LEU A 244 17.11 -2.62 -16.24
CA LEU A 244 17.35 -3.98 -16.73
C LEU A 244 18.38 -4.02 -17.88
N ALA A 245 18.57 -2.89 -18.58
CA ALA A 245 19.57 -2.76 -19.66
C ALA A 245 20.11 -1.33 -19.75
N GLU A 246 21.42 -1.19 -19.88
CA GLU A 246 22.07 0.09 -20.21
C GLU A 246 21.71 0.54 -21.63
N GLY A 247 21.34 1.82 -21.79
CA GLY A 247 21.15 2.44 -23.10
C GLY A 247 19.86 2.08 -23.84
N ALA A 248 18.84 1.58 -23.13
CA ALA A 248 17.50 1.44 -23.71
C ALA A 248 16.96 2.80 -24.16
N SER A 249 16.66 2.93 -25.46
CA SER A 249 16.08 4.15 -26.04
C SER A 249 14.56 4.10 -25.93
N LEU A 250 13.94 5.19 -25.44
CA LEU A 250 12.50 5.39 -25.50
C LEU A 250 11.99 5.68 -26.91
N GLU A 251 12.88 5.82 -27.90
CA GLU A 251 12.48 5.91 -29.29
C GLU A 251 11.84 4.58 -29.72
N PHE A 252 10.55 4.63 -29.95
CA PHE A 252 9.79 3.51 -30.47
C PHE A 252 10.27 3.20 -31.91
N LYS A 253 11.19 2.28 -32.04
CA LYS A 253 11.67 1.74 -33.33
C LYS A 253 10.76 0.58 -33.78
N GLY A 254 9.47 0.74 -33.70
CA GLY A 254 8.51 -0.25 -34.17
C GLY A 254 8.45 -0.28 -35.68
N ASN A 255 8.65 -1.45 -36.29
CA ASN A 255 8.38 -1.71 -37.71
C ASN A 255 6.88 -1.87 -38.01
N GLY A 256 5.99 -1.47 -37.07
CA GLY A 256 4.55 -1.63 -37.17
C GLY A 256 3.86 -0.36 -37.62
N ASP A 257 2.73 -0.54 -38.28
CA ASP A 257 1.79 0.51 -38.65
C ASP A 257 1.32 1.26 -37.40
N GLN A 258 1.89 2.44 -37.14
CA GLN A 258 1.50 3.29 -36.04
C GLN A 258 0.18 3.97 -36.35
N SER A 259 -0.92 3.30 -36.09
CA SER A 259 -2.24 3.90 -36.25
C SER A 259 -2.37 5.19 -35.44
N ASP A 260 -3.24 6.09 -35.86
CA ASP A 260 -3.54 7.33 -35.12
C ASP A 260 -4.04 7.04 -33.70
N GLY A 261 -4.73 5.91 -33.52
CA GLY A 261 -5.17 5.42 -32.21
C GLY A 261 -4.00 5.08 -31.29
N PHE A 262 -2.99 4.34 -31.79
CA PHE A 262 -1.80 4.01 -31.02
C PHE A 262 -0.99 5.26 -30.66
N ARG A 263 -0.77 6.18 -31.59
CA ARG A 263 -0.07 7.45 -31.31
C ARG A 263 -0.78 8.27 -30.25
N SER A 264 -2.10 8.34 -30.33
CA SER A 264 -2.92 9.04 -29.33
C SER A 264 -2.81 8.39 -27.95
N TRP A 265 -2.92 7.06 -27.89
CA TRP A 265 -2.77 6.29 -26.65
C TRP A 265 -1.37 6.47 -26.05
N HIS A 266 -0.31 6.30 -26.83
CA HIS A 266 1.07 6.46 -26.39
C HIS A 266 1.31 7.83 -25.77
N ARG A 267 0.87 8.89 -26.42
CA ARG A 267 1.03 10.28 -25.93
C ARG A 267 0.36 10.52 -24.59
N THR A 268 -0.75 9.84 -24.29
CA THR A 268 -1.55 10.06 -23.08
C THR A 268 -1.25 9.06 -21.96
N ASN A 269 -0.71 7.88 -22.29
CA ASN A 269 -0.56 6.79 -21.32
C ASN A 269 0.90 6.38 -21.07
N VAL A 270 1.85 6.86 -21.91
CA VAL A 270 3.27 6.54 -21.73
C VAL A 270 4.03 7.80 -21.30
N ARG A 271 4.77 7.71 -20.21
CA ARG A 271 5.58 8.81 -19.67
C ARG A 271 6.93 8.33 -19.19
N ALA A 272 7.96 9.16 -19.35
CA ALA A 272 9.29 8.85 -18.83
C ALA A 272 9.27 8.71 -17.29
N GLN A 273 9.92 7.68 -16.78
CA GLN A 273 10.11 7.48 -15.34
C GLN A 273 11.41 8.14 -14.84
N ARG A 274 11.76 7.94 -13.56
CA ARG A 274 12.98 8.47 -12.93
C ARG A 274 14.23 7.89 -13.59
N GLN A 275 14.26 6.58 -13.84
CA GLN A 275 15.37 5.89 -14.50
C GLN A 275 15.43 6.28 -15.98
N GLU A 276 16.60 6.74 -16.42
CA GLU A 276 16.80 7.16 -17.80
C GLU A 276 16.64 5.97 -18.77
N GLY A 277 16.02 6.22 -19.93
CA GLY A 277 15.77 5.20 -20.94
C GLY A 277 14.53 4.32 -20.69
N TYR A 278 13.79 4.52 -19.61
CA TYR A 278 12.60 3.77 -19.25
C TYR A 278 11.34 4.63 -19.20
N ALA A 279 10.19 3.98 -19.37
CA ALA A 279 8.90 4.63 -19.33
C ALA A 279 7.89 3.83 -18.52
N VAL A 280 6.95 4.54 -17.95
CA VAL A 280 5.72 3.98 -17.37
C VAL A 280 4.65 3.97 -18.43
N ALA A 281 4.03 2.82 -18.66
CA ALA A 281 2.83 2.67 -19.47
C ALA A 281 1.61 2.47 -18.57
N THR A 282 0.61 3.33 -18.71
CA THR A 282 -0.65 3.21 -17.96
C THR A 282 -1.66 2.44 -18.78
N ILE A 283 -2.13 1.30 -18.26
CA ILE A 283 -3.18 0.49 -18.84
C ILE A 283 -4.49 0.79 -18.12
N LYS A 284 -5.51 1.20 -18.87
CA LYS A 284 -6.84 1.48 -18.30
C LYS A 284 -7.66 0.20 -18.27
N LEU A 285 -8.09 -0.17 -17.08
CA LEU A 285 -9.01 -1.28 -16.86
C LEU A 285 -10.43 -0.76 -16.61
N PRO A 286 -11.34 -0.86 -17.60
CA PRO A 286 -12.73 -0.46 -17.39
C PRO A 286 -13.36 -1.26 -16.25
N LEU A 287 -13.95 -0.56 -15.27
CA LEU A 287 -14.54 -1.15 -14.06
C LEU A 287 -13.58 -1.97 -13.18
N GLY A 288 -12.28 -2.03 -13.52
CA GLY A 288 -11.28 -2.80 -12.81
C GLY A 288 -11.12 -4.26 -13.27
N ASP A 289 -11.88 -4.69 -14.27
CA ASP A 289 -11.81 -6.06 -14.77
C ASP A 289 -10.69 -6.24 -15.80
N ILE A 290 -10.02 -7.38 -15.71
CA ILE A 290 -8.97 -7.83 -16.62
C ILE A 290 -9.18 -9.32 -16.89
N THR A 291 -9.10 -9.75 -18.15
CA THR A 291 -9.19 -11.16 -18.51
C THR A 291 -7.83 -11.85 -18.38
N SER A 292 -7.83 -13.18 -18.28
CA SER A 292 -6.60 -13.99 -18.22
C SER A 292 -5.72 -13.82 -19.45
N ASP A 293 -6.29 -13.52 -20.62
CA ASP A 293 -5.56 -13.29 -21.88
C ASP A 293 -4.89 -11.90 -21.94
N GLN A 294 -5.35 -10.93 -21.16
CA GLN A 294 -4.81 -9.57 -21.07
C GLN A 294 -3.63 -9.45 -20.12
#